data_420391ded8e537006c5251d42ab241e2
#
_entry.id   420391ded8e537006c5251d42ab241e2
#
_cell.length_a   1.000
_cell.length_b   1.000
_cell.length_c   1.000
_cell.angle_alpha   90.00
_cell.angle_beta   90.00
_cell.angle_gamma   90.00
#
_symmetry.space_group_name_H-M   'P 1'
#
loop_
_entity.id
_entity.type
_entity.pdbx_description
1 polymer ?
#
loop_
_entity_poly.entity_id
_entity_poly.type
_entity_poly.pdbx_seq_one_letter_code
_entity_poly.pdbx_strand_id
1 'polypeptide(L)'
;MNINWYPGHMKKTIEDIEKKLKLVDFVIEIIDSRIPFSSRNPIFDDLLKNKKRLLIFNKSDLSDPKLNEIWMEKLTDENNFAISYNAMKGNVSLVVKKSQELMAEEIKKYEDKGLNKGALRAMIVGIPNSGKSTFINSISGTRSAKTGNRPGVTKVNQWIKIHPKLHLLDTPGVLWPKFEDKVGLNLAFTGAIKDEIMDRETLALKLIEKLKDIYPSSIEERYKISNLKDKEALDIMDEIGKNRGALMRGGYIDYEKVAGIVLDEFRKGILGRITLEVPDEFL
;
A
#
# COMPACT_ATOMS: atom_id res chain seq x y z
N MET A 1 -1.81 11.98 -18.63
CA MET A 1 -2.77 10.87 -18.69
C MET A 1 -3.90 11.14 -17.70
N ASN A 2 -5.16 11.32 -18.12
CA ASN A 2 -6.24 11.59 -17.17
C ASN A 2 -6.80 10.26 -16.64
N ILE A 3 -6.26 9.77 -15.55
CA ILE A 3 -6.80 8.59 -14.87
C ILE A 3 -7.96 9.06 -13.98
N ASN A 4 -9.16 9.15 -14.57
CA ASN A 4 -10.38 9.47 -13.84
C ASN A 4 -11.04 8.16 -13.37
N TRP A 5 -10.81 7.79 -12.11
CA TRP A 5 -11.42 6.59 -11.53
C TRP A 5 -12.14 6.94 -10.22
N TYR A 6 -13.44 7.24 -10.33
CA TYR A 6 -14.28 7.50 -9.15
C TYR A 6 -15.62 6.79 -9.29
N PRO A 7 -15.76 5.56 -8.81
CA PRO A 7 -17.07 4.91 -8.72
C PRO A 7 -18.00 5.66 -7.75
N GLY A 8 -19.25 5.88 -8.13
CA GLY A 8 -20.23 6.63 -7.31
C GLY A 8 -20.45 6.12 -5.89
N HIS A 9 -20.07 4.87 -5.60
CA HIS A 9 -20.11 4.31 -4.26
C HIS A 9 -19.02 4.83 -3.31
N MET A 10 -17.95 5.48 -3.82
CA MET A 10 -16.85 5.97 -2.97
C MET A 10 -17.27 7.16 -2.12
N LYS A 11 -18.10 8.07 -2.64
CA LYS A 11 -18.65 9.18 -1.84
C LYS A 11 -19.39 8.64 -0.61
N LYS A 12 -20.27 7.67 -0.83
CA LYS A 12 -21.00 7.00 0.26
C LYS A 12 -20.08 6.32 1.25
N THR A 13 -18.99 5.72 0.77
CA THR A 13 -17.99 5.08 1.65
C THR A 13 -17.28 6.11 2.53
N ILE A 14 -16.93 7.29 2.00
CA ILE A 14 -16.31 8.38 2.78
C ILE A 14 -17.28 8.89 3.85
N GLU A 15 -18.55 9.14 3.50
CA GLU A 15 -19.58 9.52 4.47
C GLU A 15 -19.76 8.46 5.58
N ASP A 16 -19.66 7.17 5.23
CA ASP A 16 -19.72 6.09 6.20
C ASP A 16 -18.48 6.06 7.12
N ILE A 17 -17.30 6.32 6.58
CA ILE A 17 -16.06 6.45 7.38
C ILE A 17 -16.20 7.60 8.37
N GLU A 18 -16.66 8.77 7.92
CA GLU A 18 -16.86 9.95 8.76
C GLU A 18 -17.79 9.68 9.95
N LYS A 19 -18.92 9.03 9.71
CA LYS A 19 -19.86 8.62 10.77
C LYS A 19 -19.21 7.69 11.80
N LYS A 20 -18.37 6.77 11.34
CA LYS A 20 -17.71 5.76 12.17
C LYS A 20 -16.54 6.29 12.96
N LEU A 21 -15.92 7.40 12.55
CA LEU A 21 -14.81 8.02 13.27
C LEU A 21 -15.17 8.39 14.72
N LYS A 22 -16.45 8.65 14.98
CA LYS A 22 -16.96 8.93 16.34
C LYS A 22 -16.92 7.70 17.25
N LEU A 23 -16.84 6.49 16.69
CA LEU A 23 -16.89 5.22 17.42
C LEU A 23 -15.50 4.69 17.80
N VAL A 24 -14.43 5.31 17.28
CA VAL A 24 -13.05 4.83 17.43
C VAL A 24 -12.17 5.85 18.14
N ASP A 25 -11.16 5.36 18.84
CA ASP A 25 -10.20 6.17 19.55
C ASP A 25 -9.13 6.74 18.62
N PHE A 26 -8.65 5.92 17.68
CA PHE A 26 -7.60 6.27 16.73
C PHE A 26 -7.82 5.53 15.39
N VAL A 27 -6.95 5.79 14.41
CA VAL A 27 -7.00 5.18 13.08
C VAL A 27 -5.71 4.41 12.80
N ILE A 28 -5.83 3.25 12.18
CA ILE A 28 -4.72 2.50 11.59
C ILE A 28 -4.79 2.71 10.07
N GLU A 29 -3.79 3.38 9.51
CA GLU A 29 -3.68 3.62 8.07
C GLU A 29 -2.67 2.63 7.47
N ILE A 30 -3.13 1.81 6.51
CA ILE A 30 -2.29 0.81 5.85
C ILE A 30 -1.68 1.42 4.59
N ILE A 31 -0.37 1.56 4.62
CA ILE A 31 0.48 2.13 3.56
C ILE A 31 1.19 0.98 2.84
N ASP A 32 1.24 1.00 1.52
CA ASP A 32 2.12 0.12 0.73
C ASP A 32 3.53 0.71 0.75
N SER A 33 4.46 0.04 1.42
CA SER A 33 5.84 0.52 1.62
C SER A 33 6.63 0.75 0.33
N ARG A 34 6.17 0.23 -0.81
CA ARG A 34 6.78 0.47 -2.12
C ARG A 34 6.46 1.85 -2.70
N ILE A 35 5.36 2.45 -2.22
CA ILE A 35 4.82 3.74 -2.68
C ILE A 35 4.25 4.52 -1.48
N PRO A 36 5.08 4.92 -0.50
CA PRO A 36 4.61 5.46 0.78
C PRO A 36 3.76 6.72 0.64
N PHE A 37 4.10 7.63 -0.27
CA PHE A 37 3.33 8.84 -0.55
C PHE A 37 2.06 8.51 -1.35
N SER A 38 2.20 7.86 -2.50
CA SER A 38 1.07 7.56 -3.39
C SER A 38 0.03 6.63 -2.76
N SER A 39 0.38 5.84 -1.76
CA SER A 39 -0.57 4.96 -1.07
C SER A 39 -1.37 5.66 0.03
N ARG A 40 -1.07 6.90 0.37
CA ARG A 40 -1.86 7.73 1.29
C ARG A 40 -2.95 8.47 0.51
N ASN A 41 -4.17 8.35 0.98
CA ASN A 41 -5.29 9.06 0.38
C ASN A 41 -5.40 10.47 0.97
N PRO A 42 -5.19 11.55 0.21
CA PRO A 42 -5.22 12.92 0.73
C PRO A 42 -6.56 13.31 1.36
N ILE A 43 -7.67 12.67 0.98
CA ILE A 43 -8.97 12.87 1.64
C ILE A 43 -8.90 12.51 3.13
N PHE A 44 -8.04 11.54 3.50
CA PHE A 44 -7.88 11.14 4.90
C PHE A 44 -7.13 12.19 5.73
N ASP A 45 -6.30 13.04 5.14
CA ASP A 45 -5.58 14.07 5.90
C ASP A 45 -6.56 15.10 6.50
N ASP A 46 -7.57 15.51 5.74
CA ASP A 46 -8.64 16.38 6.24
C ASP A 46 -9.61 15.64 7.17
N LEU A 47 -10.05 14.45 6.77
CA LEU A 47 -11.05 13.67 7.49
C LEU A 47 -10.56 13.20 8.86
N LEU A 48 -9.26 12.87 8.96
CA LEU A 48 -8.64 12.29 10.15
C LEU A 48 -7.83 13.29 10.99
N LYS A 49 -7.84 14.58 10.66
CA LYS A 49 -7.02 15.62 11.33
C LYS A 49 -7.13 15.67 12.86
N ASN A 50 -8.28 15.23 13.40
CA ASN A 50 -8.54 15.19 14.84
C ASN A 50 -8.36 13.79 15.45
N LYS A 51 -7.72 12.87 14.73
CA LYS A 51 -7.47 11.49 15.20
C LYS A 51 -6.00 11.17 15.13
N LYS A 52 -5.46 10.58 16.19
CA LYS A 52 -4.13 9.99 16.13
C LYS A 52 -4.12 8.83 15.14
N ARG A 53 -3.01 8.66 14.41
CA ARG A 53 -2.86 7.64 13.36
C ARG A 53 -1.66 6.74 13.62
N LEU A 54 -1.88 5.42 13.57
CA LEU A 54 -0.82 4.43 13.48
C LEU A 54 -0.64 4.07 11.98
N LEU A 55 0.47 4.52 11.40
CA LEU A 55 0.81 4.28 10.00
C LEU A 55 1.52 2.92 9.90
N ILE A 56 0.89 1.96 9.24
CA ILE A 56 1.44 0.62 9.04
C ILE A 56 2.08 0.56 7.66
N PHE A 57 3.41 0.64 7.59
CA PHE A 57 4.19 0.41 6.38
C PHE A 57 4.18 -1.09 6.06
N ASN A 58 3.10 -1.52 5.42
CA ASN A 58 2.87 -2.91 5.06
C ASN A 58 3.67 -3.31 3.81
N LYS A 59 3.85 -4.62 3.59
CA LYS A 59 4.69 -5.18 2.52
C LYS A 59 6.16 -4.73 2.62
N SER A 60 6.64 -4.51 3.82
CA SER A 60 8.02 -4.07 4.08
C SER A 60 9.08 -5.09 3.63
N ASP A 61 8.68 -6.32 3.36
CA ASP A 61 9.49 -7.36 2.72
C ASP A 61 9.71 -7.15 1.22
N LEU A 62 8.87 -6.32 0.57
CA LEU A 62 8.93 -6.01 -0.87
C LEU A 62 9.60 -4.66 -1.16
N SER A 63 9.92 -3.86 -0.15
CA SER A 63 10.37 -2.48 -0.28
C SER A 63 11.78 -2.27 0.26
N ASP A 64 12.45 -1.22 -0.19
CA ASP A 64 13.78 -0.84 0.26
C ASP A 64 13.76 -0.47 1.75
N PRO A 65 14.55 -1.16 2.60
CA PRO A 65 14.53 -0.91 4.04
C PRO A 65 15.03 0.48 4.42
N LYS A 66 16.03 1.01 3.71
CA LYS A 66 16.60 2.34 4.01
C LYS A 66 15.62 3.44 3.69
N LEU A 67 14.98 3.39 2.51
CA LEU A 67 13.97 4.36 2.14
C LEU A 67 12.74 4.27 3.06
N ASN A 68 12.38 3.06 3.50
CA ASN A 68 11.29 2.91 4.47
C ASN A 68 11.59 3.59 5.81
N GLU A 69 12.82 3.49 6.32
CA GLU A 69 13.21 4.18 7.56
C GLU A 69 13.09 5.69 7.40
N ILE A 70 13.60 6.27 6.30
CA ILE A 70 13.51 7.70 6.02
C ILE A 70 12.03 8.14 5.91
N TRP A 71 11.19 7.37 5.20
CA TRP A 71 9.76 7.67 5.08
C TRP A 71 9.03 7.61 6.42
N MET A 72 9.30 6.59 7.24
CA MET A 72 8.70 6.47 8.56
C MET A 72 9.09 7.64 9.47
N GLU A 73 10.36 8.05 9.44
CA GLU A 73 10.84 9.22 10.18
C GLU A 73 10.11 10.50 9.76
N LYS A 74 10.04 10.76 8.45
CA LYS A 74 9.37 11.96 7.89
C LYS A 74 7.86 12.01 8.14
N LEU A 75 7.20 10.86 8.24
CA LEU A 75 5.75 10.76 8.45
C LEU A 75 5.36 10.58 9.94
N THR A 76 6.33 10.45 10.83
CA THR A 76 6.08 10.37 12.26
C THR A 76 6.10 11.78 12.88
N ASP A 77 5.04 12.12 13.60
CA ASP A 77 4.90 13.35 14.35
C ASP A 77 4.12 13.10 15.65
N GLU A 78 3.62 14.13 16.32
CA GLU A 78 2.84 14.01 17.57
C GLU A 78 1.50 13.26 17.40
N ASN A 79 0.94 13.25 16.21
CA ASN A 79 -0.36 12.63 15.88
C ASN A 79 -0.23 11.36 15.02
N ASN A 80 0.92 11.17 14.39
CA ASN A 80 1.19 10.07 13.47
C ASN A 80 2.39 9.25 13.95
N PHE A 81 2.22 7.96 14.12
CA PHE A 81 3.28 7.04 14.51
C PHE A 81 3.45 5.95 13.45
N ALA A 82 4.62 5.87 12.83
CA ALA A 82 4.87 4.93 11.75
C ALA A 82 5.59 3.67 12.24
N ILE A 83 5.19 2.50 11.73
CA ILE A 83 5.89 1.22 11.96
C ILE A 83 6.03 0.41 10.67
N SER A 84 7.17 -0.25 10.51
CA SER A 84 7.37 -1.24 9.44
C SER A 84 6.65 -2.55 9.77
N TYR A 85 5.97 -3.13 8.79
CA TYR A 85 5.19 -4.35 8.99
C TYR A 85 5.21 -5.29 7.77
N ASN A 86 5.30 -6.58 8.07
CA ASN A 86 5.11 -7.64 7.09
C ASN A 86 3.89 -8.48 7.49
N ALA A 87 2.78 -8.31 6.78
CA ALA A 87 1.54 -9.02 7.06
C ALA A 87 1.65 -10.55 6.86
N MET A 88 2.64 -11.03 6.10
CA MET A 88 2.86 -12.46 5.92
C MET A 88 3.45 -13.14 7.15
N LYS A 89 4.21 -12.40 7.98
CA LYS A 89 4.80 -12.92 9.23
C LYS A 89 3.89 -12.71 10.44
N GLY A 90 3.09 -11.66 10.43
CA GLY A 90 2.21 -11.25 11.52
C GLY A 90 2.98 -10.84 12.79
N ASN A 91 2.52 -9.85 13.50
CA ASN A 91 3.02 -9.49 14.83
C ASN A 91 1.97 -8.66 15.59
N VAL A 92 0.98 -9.34 16.17
CA VAL A 92 -0.10 -8.67 16.91
C VAL A 92 0.43 -7.90 18.11
N SER A 93 1.42 -8.44 18.81
CA SER A 93 2.00 -7.81 20.01
C SER A 93 2.64 -6.46 19.71
N LEU A 94 3.33 -6.35 18.56
CA LEU A 94 3.90 -5.08 18.09
C LEU A 94 2.79 -4.04 17.87
N VAL A 95 1.74 -4.41 17.13
CA VAL A 95 0.63 -3.51 16.82
C VAL A 95 -0.07 -3.04 18.10
N VAL A 96 -0.35 -3.95 19.04
CA VAL A 96 -0.97 -3.62 20.32
C VAL A 96 -0.09 -2.68 21.13
N LYS A 97 1.21 -2.99 21.27
CA LYS A 97 2.18 -2.16 21.99
C LYS A 97 2.23 -0.74 21.42
N LYS A 98 2.36 -0.62 20.09
CA LYS A 98 2.45 0.68 19.42
C LYS A 98 1.14 1.47 19.46
N SER A 99 0.00 0.79 19.44
CA SER A 99 -1.29 1.42 19.69
C SER A 99 -1.41 2.00 21.09
N GLN A 100 -0.91 1.28 22.11
CA GLN A 100 -0.91 1.77 23.48
C GLN A 100 0.07 2.94 23.68
N GLU A 101 1.24 2.90 23.05
CA GLU A 101 2.21 4.02 23.09
C GLU A 101 1.59 5.28 22.44
N LEU A 102 0.97 5.16 21.26
CA LEU A 102 0.29 6.25 20.56
C LEU A 102 -0.83 6.89 21.42
N MET A 103 -1.57 6.06 22.15
CA MET A 103 -2.75 6.46 22.93
C MET A 103 -2.45 6.63 24.44
N ALA A 104 -1.16 6.71 24.82
CA ALA A 104 -0.75 6.72 26.22
C ALA A 104 -1.37 7.87 27.05
N GLU A 105 -1.45 9.07 26.46
CA GLU A 105 -2.05 10.23 27.14
C GLU A 105 -3.55 10.04 27.40
N GLU A 106 -4.28 9.49 26.42
CA GLU A 106 -5.71 9.21 26.54
C GLU A 106 -5.96 8.09 27.56
N ILE A 107 -5.12 7.06 27.59
CA ILE A 107 -5.19 5.99 28.60
C ILE A 107 -4.98 6.59 29.98
N LYS A 108 -3.94 7.41 30.17
CA LYS A 108 -3.63 8.06 31.43
C LYS A 108 -4.76 8.94 31.92
N LYS A 109 -5.44 9.71 31.04
CA LYS A 109 -6.62 10.51 31.43
C LYS A 109 -7.76 9.69 32.02
N TYR A 110 -7.91 8.42 31.64
CA TYR A 110 -8.89 7.51 32.27
C TYR A 110 -8.39 7.00 33.61
N GLU A 111 -7.11 6.62 33.69
CA GLU A 111 -6.48 6.14 34.95
C GLU A 111 -6.50 7.21 36.04
N ASP A 112 -6.19 8.47 35.70
CA ASP A 112 -6.23 9.61 36.64
C ASP A 112 -7.64 9.86 37.21
N LYS A 113 -8.68 9.41 36.49
CA LYS A 113 -10.08 9.44 36.95
C LYS A 113 -10.51 8.17 37.72
N GLY A 114 -9.59 7.24 37.95
CA GLY A 114 -9.89 5.93 38.54
C GLY A 114 -10.68 4.99 37.63
N LEU A 115 -10.69 5.25 36.31
CA LEU A 115 -11.43 4.48 35.31
C LEU A 115 -10.49 3.62 34.47
N ASN A 116 -10.97 2.44 34.09
CA ASN A 116 -10.27 1.61 33.10
C ASN A 116 -10.73 1.98 31.68
N LYS A 117 -9.79 2.36 30.81
CA LYS A 117 -10.09 2.68 29.39
C LYS A 117 -10.66 1.46 28.64
N GLY A 118 -10.33 0.24 29.06
CA GLY A 118 -10.69 -0.98 28.36
C GLY A 118 -9.91 -1.16 27.06
N ALA A 119 -10.51 -1.88 26.10
CA ALA A 119 -9.88 -2.08 24.80
C ALA A 119 -9.90 -0.79 23.97
N LEU A 120 -8.75 -0.44 23.40
CA LEU A 120 -8.66 0.60 22.38
C LEU A 120 -9.45 0.17 21.13
N ARG A 121 -10.13 1.12 20.53
CA ARG A 121 -10.92 0.93 19.31
C ARG A 121 -10.25 1.65 18.16
N ALA A 122 -9.85 0.93 17.12
CA ALA A 122 -9.24 1.51 15.94
C ALA A 122 -10.07 1.24 14.69
N MET A 123 -10.12 2.22 13.78
CA MET A 123 -10.62 2.02 12.43
C MET A 123 -9.44 1.75 11.52
N ILE A 124 -9.56 0.78 10.59
CA ILE A 124 -8.54 0.54 9.58
C ILE A 124 -8.97 1.21 8.28
N VAL A 125 -8.08 2.04 7.74
CA VAL A 125 -8.26 2.71 6.44
C VAL A 125 -7.06 2.42 5.53
N GLY A 126 -7.19 2.77 4.25
CA GLY A 126 -6.12 2.69 3.25
C GLY A 126 -6.68 2.42 1.86
N ILE A 127 -5.84 2.54 0.86
CA ILE A 127 -6.19 2.32 -0.54
C ILE A 127 -6.49 0.83 -0.83
N PRO A 128 -7.15 0.51 -1.95
CA PRO A 128 -7.29 -0.86 -2.42
C PRO A 128 -5.91 -1.52 -2.58
N ASN A 129 -5.85 -2.82 -2.35
CA ASN A 129 -4.65 -3.65 -2.51
C ASN A 129 -3.39 -3.23 -1.69
N SER A 130 -3.51 -2.28 -0.74
CA SER A 130 -2.44 -1.99 0.24
C SER A 130 -2.20 -3.14 1.23
N GLY A 131 -3.05 -4.16 1.22
CA GLY A 131 -2.93 -5.33 2.08
C GLY A 131 -3.73 -5.26 3.38
N LYS A 132 -4.76 -4.39 3.49
CA LYS A 132 -5.63 -4.29 4.67
C LYS A 132 -6.17 -5.62 5.16
N SER A 133 -6.83 -6.39 4.28
CA SER A 133 -7.43 -7.67 4.66
C SER A 133 -6.36 -8.70 5.08
N THR A 134 -5.20 -8.68 4.43
CA THR A 134 -4.06 -9.54 4.82
C THR A 134 -3.54 -9.14 6.20
N PHE A 135 -3.40 -7.83 6.45
CA PHE A 135 -3.01 -7.32 7.75
C PHE A 135 -3.99 -7.74 8.85
N ILE A 136 -5.30 -7.51 8.65
CA ILE A 136 -6.33 -7.91 9.60
C ILE A 136 -6.24 -9.42 9.90
N ASN A 137 -6.15 -10.25 8.87
CA ASN A 137 -6.06 -11.71 9.04
C ASN A 137 -4.77 -12.13 9.76
N SER A 138 -3.65 -11.44 9.52
CA SER A 138 -2.37 -11.75 10.17
C SER A 138 -2.36 -11.48 11.68
N ILE A 139 -3.15 -10.48 12.13
CA ILE A 139 -3.22 -10.11 13.54
C ILE A 139 -4.42 -10.70 14.27
N SER A 140 -5.46 -11.16 13.55
CA SER A 140 -6.64 -11.78 14.16
C SER A 140 -6.47 -13.28 14.44
N GLY A 141 -5.42 -13.90 13.88
CA GLY A 141 -5.20 -15.34 13.98
C GLY A 141 -6.25 -16.20 13.26
N THR A 142 -7.22 -15.57 12.62
CA THR A 142 -8.32 -16.22 11.89
C THR A 142 -8.56 -15.53 10.55
N ARG A 143 -9.17 -16.20 9.59
CA ARG A 143 -9.60 -15.57 8.31
C ARG A 143 -10.87 -14.70 8.54
N SER A 144 -10.74 -13.68 9.39
CA SER A 144 -11.85 -12.80 9.77
C SER A 144 -12.23 -11.80 8.68
N ALA A 145 -11.28 -11.41 7.83
CA ALA A 145 -11.52 -10.52 6.69
C ALA A 145 -11.46 -11.29 5.37
N LYS A 146 -12.41 -11.03 4.46
CA LYS A 146 -12.37 -11.63 3.11
C LYS A 146 -11.24 -10.99 2.32
N THR A 147 -10.25 -11.78 1.94
CA THR A 147 -9.20 -11.37 1.01
C THR A 147 -9.71 -11.53 -0.43
N GLY A 148 -9.62 -10.47 -1.23
CA GLY A 148 -9.96 -10.52 -2.65
C GLY A 148 -9.65 -9.21 -3.35
N ASN A 149 -9.23 -9.30 -4.62
CA ASN A 149 -8.88 -8.15 -5.46
C ASN A 149 -10.11 -7.37 -5.99
N ARG A 150 -11.28 -7.49 -5.33
CA ARG A 150 -12.50 -6.80 -5.78
C ARG A 150 -12.80 -5.61 -4.87
N PRO A 151 -12.89 -4.38 -5.41
CA PRO A 151 -13.39 -3.22 -4.68
C PRO A 151 -14.82 -3.49 -4.17
N GLY A 152 -15.11 -3.10 -2.93
CA GLY A 152 -16.46 -3.21 -2.36
C GLY A 152 -16.82 -4.56 -1.71
N VAL A 153 -15.85 -5.42 -1.40
CA VAL A 153 -16.11 -6.74 -0.78
C VAL A 153 -16.54 -6.63 0.69
N THR A 154 -16.13 -5.58 1.41
CA THR A 154 -16.52 -5.38 2.81
C THR A 154 -17.86 -4.64 2.88
N LYS A 155 -18.95 -5.36 3.11
CA LYS A 155 -20.33 -4.82 3.10
C LYS A 155 -20.92 -4.51 4.48
N VAL A 156 -20.29 -4.92 5.58
CA VAL A 156 -20.87 -4.80 6.94
C VAL A 156 -19.82 -4.28 7.91
N ASN A 157 -20.23 -3.36 8.80
CA ASN A 157 -19.44 -2.87 9.92
C ASN A 157 -19.25 -3.99 10.93
N GLN A 158 -18.12 -4.64 10.92
CA GLN A 158 -17.81 -5.71 11.85
C GLN A 158 -16.68 -5.29 12.77
N TRP A 159 -16.95 -5.30 14.09
CA TRP A 159 -15.89 -5.22 15.09
C TRP A 159 -15.13 -6.55 15.14
N ILE A 160 -13.83 -6.48 14.95
CA ILE A 160 -12.93 -7.62 15.00
C ILE A 160 -12.12 -7.49 16.30
N LYS A 161 -12.32 -8.43 17.23
CA LYS A 161 -11.55 -8.51 18.47
C LYS A 161 -10.20 -9.15 18.15
N ILE A 162 -9.15 -8.33 18.08
CA ILE A 162 -7.79 -8.77 17.79
C ILE A 162 -7.05 -9.22 19.06
N HIS A 163 -7.25 -8.44 20.12
CA HIS A 163 -6.61 -8.63 21.40
C HIS A 163 -7.54 -8.08 22.49
N PRO A 164 -7.46 -8.55 23.77
CA PRO A 164 -8.23 -7.94 24.85
C PRO A 164 -8.09 -6.43 24.99
N LYS A 165 -6.97 -5.87 24.51
CA LYS A 165 -6.66 -4.44 24.55
C LYS A 165 -6.87 -3.71 23.21
N LEU A 166 -7.27 -4.40 22.11
CA LEU A 166 -7.42 -3.79 20.78
C LEU A 166 -8.56 -4.44 19.98
N HIS A 167 -9.52 -3.63 19.62
CA HIS A 167 -10.60 -3.99 18.69
C HIS A 167 -10.50 -3.14 17.42
N LEU A 168 -10.76 -3.76 16.28
CA LEU A 168 -10.68 -3.12 14.97
C LEU A 168 -12.04 -3.01 14.30
N LEU A 169 -12.24 -1.92 13.56
CA LEU A 169 -13.36 -1.70 12.66
C LEU A 169 -12.81 -1.68 11.23
N ASP A 170 -13.14 -2.69 10.44
CA ASP A 170 -12.71 -2.76 9.04
C ASP A 170 -13.51 -1.81 8.15
N THR A 171 -12.82 -1.20 7.17
CA THR A 171 -13.43 -0.34 6.15
C THR A 171 -13.02 -0.76 4.75
N PRO A 172 -13.86 -0.52 3.72
CA PRO A 172 -13.45 -0.69 2.34
C PRO A 172 -12.24 0.16 1.98
N GLY A 173 -11.44 -0.31 1.00
CA GLY A 173 -10.37 0.51 0.42
C GLY A 173 -10.93 1.67 -0.39
N VAL A 174 -10.40 2.86 -0.20
CA VAL A 174 -10.87 4.08 -0.84
C VAL A 174 -9.73 4.76 -1.59
N LEU A 175 -9.99 5.11 -2.84
CA LEU A 175 -9.17 6.00 -3.65
C LEU A 175 -9.88 7.35 -3.81
N TRP A 176 -9.18 8.36 -4.30
CA TRP A 176 -9.73 9.68 -4.59
C TRP A 176 -9.92 9.90 -6.10
N PRO A 177 -10.70 10.93 -6.52
CA PRO A 177 -11.18 11.02 -7.91
C PRO A 177 -10.13 11.33 -8.97
N LYS A 178 -9.10 12.11 -8.61
CA LYS A 178 -8.09 12.60 -9.56
C LYS A 178 -6.72 12.39 -8.96
N PHE A 179 -5.82 11.79 -9.72
CA PHE A 179 -4.42 11.59 -9.38
C PHE A 179 -3.55 12.50 -10.24
N GLU A 180 -2.46 12.98 -9.70
CA GLU A 180 -1.32 13.41 -10.50
C GLU A 180 -0.77 12.23 -11.28
N ASP A 181 -0.24 12.46 -12.48
CA ASP A 181 0.23 11.37 -13.36
C ASP A 181 1.24 10.45 -12.67
N LYS A 182 2.19 11.01 -11.90
CA LYS A 182 3.20 10.27 -11.16
C LYS A 182 2.58 9.36 -10.09
N VAL A 183 1.62 9.87 -9.33
CA VAL A 183 0.89 9.12 -8.31
C VAL A 183 0.05 8.01 -8.95
N GLY A 184 -0.68 8.32 -10.03
CA GLY A 184 -1.49 7.37 -10.77
C GLY A 184 -0.68 6.18 -11.30
N LEU A 185 0.51 6.44 -11.84
CA LEU A 185 1.44 5.40 -12.31
C LEU A 185 1.91 4.50 -11.15
N ASN A 186 2.33 5.09 -10.02
CA ASN A 186 2.77 4.32 -8.85
C ASN A 186 1.66 3.42 -8.30
N LEU A 187 0.41 3.92 -8.25
CA LEU A 187 -0.76 3.14 -7.87
C LEU A 187 -1.03 1.98 -8.85
N ALA A 188 -0.87 2.21 -10.14
CA ALA A 188 -1.04 1.19 -11.18
C ALA A 188 0.08 0.13 -11.11
N PHE A 189 1.34 0.52 -10.95
CA PHE A 189 2.46 -0.41 -10.80
C PHE A 189 2.23 -1.42 -9.67
N THR A 190 1.72 -0.95 -8.54
CA THR A 190 1.46 -1.80 -7.37
C THR A 190 0.13 -2.55 -7.41
N GLY A 191 -0.70 -2.29 -8.43
CA GLY A 191 -2.02 -2.89 -8.60
C GLY A 191 -3.09 -2.32 -7.67
N ALA A 192 -2.89 -1.12 -7.10
CA ALA A 192 -3.92 -0.40 -6.34
C ALA A 192 -5.07 0.06 -7.24
N ILE A 193 -4.75 0.35 -8.49
CA ILE A 193 -5.69 0.58 -9.60
C ILE A 193 -5.74 -0.70 -10.44
N LYS A 194 -6.90 -1.04 -10.97
CA LYS A 194 -7.06 -2.21 -11.83
C LYS A 194 -6.34 -2.03 -13.15
N ASP A 195 -5.70 -3.09 -13.64
CA ASP A 195 -4.96 -3.11 -14.91
C ASP A 195 -5.84 -2.79 -16.13
N GLU A 196 -7.16 -3.05 -16.05
CA GLU A 196 -8.14 -2.78 -17.11
C GLU A 196 -8.28 -1.27 -17.46
N ILE A 197 -7.75 -0.39 -16.61
CA ILE A 197 -7.86 1.08 -16.75
C ILE A 197 -6.69 1.64 -17.58
N MET A 198 -5.62 0.90 -17.70
CA MET A 198 -4.41 1.30 -18.43
C MET A 198 -3.97 0.18 -19.38
N ASP A 199 -3.39 0.58 -20.50
CA ASP A 199 -2.69 -0.35 -21.36
C ASP A 199 -1.51 -0.98 -20.62
N ARG A 200 -1.52 -2.30 -20.47
CA ARG A 200 -0.53 -3.05 -19.68
C ARG A 200 0.87 -2.97 -20.28
N GLU A 201 0.99 -2.91 -21.59
CA GLU A 201 2.27 -2.82 -22.28
C GLU A 201 2.92 -1.47 -21.97
N THR A 202 2.16 -0.38 -22.12
CA THR A 202 2.60 0.97 -21.76
C THR A 202 2.94 1.06 -20.25
N LEU A 203 2.16 0.43 -19.40
CA LEU A 203 2.43 0.43 -17.96
C LEU A 203 3.75 -0.28 -17.64
N ALA A 204 4.01 -1.44 -18.26
CA ALA A 204 5.26 -2.16 -18.08
C ALA A 204 6.46 -1.39 -18.62
N LEU A 205 6.32 -0.74 -19.79
CA LEU A 205 7.34 0.11 -20.37
C LEU A 205 7.72 1.26 -19.41
N LYS A 206 6.73 1.94 -18.84
CA LYS A 206 6.95 3.00 -17.84
C LYS A 206 7.59 2.49 -16.56
N LEU A 207 7.27 1.27 -16.13
CA LEU A 207 7.92 0.66 -14.97
C LEU A 207 9.39 0.34 -15.28
N ILE A 208 9.70 -0.22 -16.44
CA ILE A 208 11.08 -0.48 -16.88
C ILE A 208 11.87 0.82 -16.95
N GLU A 209 11.32 1.87 -17.56
CA GLU A 209 11.93 3.20 -17.62
C GLU A 209 12.30 3.70 -16.21
N LYS A 210 11.37 3.64 -15.27
CA LYS A 210 11.60 4.06 -13.89
C LYS A 210 12.64 3.19 -13.17
N LEU A 211 12.55 1.87 -13.29
CA LEU A 211 13.49 0.95 -12.62
C LEU A 211 14.90 1.02 -13.20
N LYS A 212 15.04 1.29 -14.49
CA LYS A 212 16.33 1.56 -15.14
C LYS A 212 17.10 2.67 -14.42
N ASP A 213 16.40 3.72 -13.99
CA ASP A 213 17.00 4.89 -13.36
C ASP A 213 17.30 4.67 -11.87
N ILE A 214 16.36 4.04 -11.13
CA ILE A 214 16.46 3.97 -9.65
C ILE A 214 17.00 2.63 -9.13
N TYR A 215 16.78 1.52 -9.85
CA TYR A 215 17.24 0.16 -9.47
C TYR A 215 17.71 -0.63 -10.69
N PRO A 216 18.73 -0.16 -11.45
CA PRO A 216 19.19 -0.83 -12.67
C PRO A 216 19.59 -2.28 -12.42
N SER A 217 20.26 -2.58 -11.33
CA SER A 217 20.68 -3.94 -10.98
C SER A 217 19.52 -4.93 -10.87
N SER A 218 18.32 -4.47 -10.50
CA SER A 218 17.14 -5.33 -10.43
C SER A 218 16.75 -5.91 -11.79
N ILE A 219 16.90 -5.12 -12.86
CA ILE A 219 16.64 -5.54 -14.23
C ILE A 219 17.82 -6.38 -14.76
N GLU A 220 19.04 -5.89 -14.56
CA GLU A 220 20.28 -6.55 -15.04
C GLU A 220 20.39 -7.98 -14.50
N GLU A 221 20.28 -8.15 -13.21
CA GLU A 221 20.41 -9.45 -12.56
C GLU A 221 19.25 -10.39 -12.90
N ARG A 222 18.01 -9.88 -12.87
CA ARG A 222 16.82 -10.69 -13.10
C ARG A 222 16.67 -11.16 -14.52
N TYR A 223 16.90 -10.27 -15.49
CA TYR A 223 16.66 -10.57 -16.91
C TYR A 223 17.93 -10.88 -17.70
N LYS A 224 19.11 -10.83 -17.05
CA LYS A 224 20.42 -11.06 -17.69
C LYS A 224 20.68 -10.10 -18.85
N ILE A 225 20.42 -8.82 -18.59
CA ILE A 225 20.62 -7.72 -19.53
C ILE A 225 21.79 -6.88 -19.01
N SER A 226 22.65 -6.39 -19.90
CA SER A 226 23.78 -5.52 -19.54
C SER A 226 23.66 -4.17 -20.25
N ASN A 227 24.41 -3.17 -19.76
CA ASN A 227 24.48 -1.83 -20.34
C ASN A 227 23.12 -1.12 -20.45
N LEU A 228 22.31 -1.18 -19.36
CA LEU A 228 20.98 -0.57 -19.34
C LEU A 228 21.00 0.93 -19.61
N LYS A 229 22.08 1.64 -19.20
CA LYS A 229 22.16 3.10 -19.37
C LYS A 229 22.07 3.55 -20.84
N ASP A 230 22.58 2.72 -21.75
CA ASP A 230 22.65 3.03 -23.19
C ASP A 230 21.43 2.53 -23.96
N LYS A 231 20.44 1.93 -23.28
CA LYS A 231 19.27 1.31 -23.91
C LYS A 231 18.02 2.10 -23.61
N GLU A 232 17.14 2.21 -24.62
CA GLU A 232 15.79 2.68 -24.40
C GLU A 232 14.95 1.60 -23.69
N ALA A 233 13.89 2.00 -23.00
CA ALA A 233 13.03 1.07 -22.26
C ALA A 233 12.40 0.00 -23.18
N LEU A 234 12.13 0.34 -24.43
CA LEU A 234 11.61 -0.61 -25.41
C LEU A 234 12.64 -1.68 -25.79
N ASP A 235 13.92 -1.30 -25.96
CA ASP A 235 15.01 -2.26 -26.24
C ASP A 235 15.17 -3.25 -25.07
N ILE A 236 15.07 -2.73 -23.83
CA ILE A 236 15.09 -3.56 -22.62
C ILE A 236 13.90 -4.54 -22.63
N MET A 237 12.71 -4.07 -22.99
CA MET A 237 11.52 -4.89 -23.08
C MET A 237 11.66 -6.00 -24.14
N ASP A 238 12.30 -5.71 -25.26
CA ASP A 238 12.63 -6.68 -26.31
C ASP A 238 13.59 -7.76 -25.81
N GLU A 239 14.63 -7.37 -25.10
CA GLU A 239 15.60 -8.32 -24.52
C GLU A 239 14.95 -9.19 -23.44
N ILE A 240 14.08 -8.61 -22.58
CA ILE A 240 13.28 -9.39 -21.63
C ILE A 240 12.45 -10.44 -22.37
N GLY A 241 11.77 -10.02 -23.45
CA GLY A 241 10.97 -10.92 -24.30
C GLY A 241 11.77 -12.10 -24.84
N LYS A 242 12.96 -11.85 -25.39
CA LYS A 242 13.89 -12.88 -25.88
C LYS A 242 14.36 -13.79 -24.75
N ASN A 243 14.85 -13.22 -23.65
CA ASN A 243 15.44 -13.98 -22.54
C ASN A 243 14.41 -14.79 -21.75
N ARG A 244 13.13 -14.40 -21.78
CA ARG A 244 12.02 -15.09 -21.10
C ARG A 244 11.17 -15.95 -22.01
N GLY A 245 11.50 -16.01 -23.31
CA GLY A 245 10.73 -16.79 -24.27
C GLY A 245 9.30 -16.25 -24.48
N ALA A 246 9.13 -14.94 -24.36
CA ALA A 246 7.86 -14.25 -24.65
C ALA A 246 7.83 -13.86 -26.13
N LEU A 247 7.69 -14.88 -26.99
CA LEU A 247 7.72 -14.75 -28.44
C LEU A 247 6.44 -15.29 -29.06
N MET A 248 5.96 -14.60 -30.11
CA MET A 248 4.90 -15.04 -31.00
C MET A 248 5.45 -15.85 -32.18
N ARG A 249 4.56 -16.42 -33.02
CA ARG A 249 4.95 -17.08 -34.28
C ARG A 249 5.73 -16.08 -35.14
N GLY A 250 6.82 -16.54 -35.73
CA GLY A 250 7.71 -15.69 -36.55
C GLY A 250 8.82 -14.99 -35.74
N GLY A 251 8.93 -15.23 -34.43
CA GLY A 251 10.01 -14.69 -33.60
C GLY A 251 9.79 -13.23 -33.13
N TYR A 252 8.60 -12.69 -33.33
CA TYR A 252 8.24 -11.36 -32.82
C TYR A 252 8.01 -11.38 -31.32
N ILE A 253 8.33 -10.27 -30.63
CA ILE A 253 8.10 -10.10 -29.20
C ILE A 253 6.61 -10.08 -28.90
N ASP A 254 6.20 -10.86 -27.90
CA ASP A 254 4.88 -10.83 -27.31
C ASP A 254 4.88 -9.82 -26.14
N TYR A 255 4.62 -8.55 -26.47
CA TYR A 255 4.68 -7.45 -25.49
C TYR A 255 3.65 -7.60 -24.36
N GLU A 256 2.48 -8.16 -24.63
CA GLU A 256 1.48 -8.42 -23.58
C GLU A 256 2.02 -9.42 -22.55
N LYS A 257 2.66 -10.49 -23.01
CA LYS A 257 3.29 -11.49 -22.16
C LYS A 257 4.49 -10.91 -21.39
N VAL A 258 5.33 -10.07 -22.05
CA VAL A 258 6.44 -9.37 -21.36
C VAL A 258 5.90 -8.44 -20.29
N ALA A 259 4.87 -7.66 -20.61
CA ALA A 259 4.22 -6.77 -19.64
C ALA A 259 3.69 -7.53 -18.42
N GLY A 260 3.02 -8.66 -18.65
CA GLY A 260 2.58 -9.55 -17.59
C GLY A 260 3.72 -10.02 -16.70
N ILE A 261 4.85 -10.45 -17.29
CA ILE A 261 6.04 -10.90 -16.54
C ILE A 261 6.59 -9.78 -15.68
N VAL A 262 6.84 -8.60 -16.25
CA VAL A 262 7.48 -7.48 -15.54
C VAL A 262 6.62 -6.97 -14.38
N LEU A 263 5.33 -6.72 -14.63
CA LEU A 263 4.39 -6.23 -13.62
C LEU A 263 4.20 -7.26 -12.48
N ASP A 264 4.04 -8.52 -12.82
CA ASP A 264 3.86 -9.58 -11.83
C ASP A 264 5.11 -9.80 -10.98
N GLU A 265 6.30 -9.79 -11.60
CA GLU A 265 7.56 -9.97 -10.88
C GLU A 265 7.87 -8.80 -9.95
N PHE A 266 7.57 -7.56 -10.37
CA PHE A 266 7.62 -6.40 -9.50
C PHE A 266 6.64 -6.53 -8.31
N ARG A 267 5.39 -6.85 -8.59
CA ARG A 267 4.34 -6.98 -7.57
C ARG A 267 4.62 -8.08 -6.55
N LYS A 268 5.29 -9.13 -6.96
CA LYS A 268 5.71 -10.28 -6.13
C LYS A 268 7.07 -10.08 -5.44
N GLY A 269 7.78 -8.99 -5.71
CA GLY A 269 9.12 -8.72 -5.16
C GLY A 269 10.23 -9.58 -5.75
N ILE A 270 10.01 -10.21 -6.90
CA ILE A 270 11.01 -11.03 -7.59
C ILE A 270 12.14 -10.16 -8.16
N LEU A 271 11.83 -8.90 -8.49
CA LEU A 271 12.81 -7.89 -8.93
C LEU A 271 13.66 -7.33 -7.77
N GLY A 272 13.43 -7.80 -6.54
CA GLY A 272 14.10 -7.30 -5.35
C GLY A 272 13.21 -6.39 -4.50
N ARG A 273 13.82 -5.79 -3.48
CA ARG A 273 13.16 -4.88 -2.55
C ARG A 273 13.23 -3.44 -3.10
N ILE A 274 12.11 -2.95 -3.60
CA ILE A 274 12.03 -1.72 -4.36
C ILE A 274 11.02 -0.76 -3.73
N THR A 275 11.44 0.49 -3.51
CA THR A 275 10.56 1.62 -3.17
C THR A 275 10.62 2.64 -4.30
N LEU A 276 9.49 2.93 -4.95
CA LEU A 276 9.42 3.77 -6.14
C LEU A 276 9.45 5.27 -5.85
N GLU A 277 9.47 5.66 -4.59
CA GLU A 277 9.35 7.04 -4.14
C GLU A 277 10.49 7.42 -3.21
N VAL A 278 11.16 8.51 -3.55
CA VAL A 278 12.17 9.14 -2.69
C VAL A 278 11.50 10.34 -2.01
N PRO A 279 11.63 10.50 -0.67
CA PRO A 279 10.93 11.56 0.06
C PRO A 279 11.11 12.97 -0.51
N ASP A 280 12.33 13.33 -0.91
CA ASP A 280 12.65 14.66 -1.41
C ASP A 280 11.94 15.02 -2.75
N GLU A 281 11.34 14.04 -3.43
CA GLU A 281 10.55 14.28 -4.63
C GLU A 281 9.07 14.53 -4.36
N PHE A 282 8.60 14.28 -3.12
CA PHE A 282 7.17 14.29 -2.77
C PHE A 282 6.83 15.16 -1.55
N LEU A 283 7.81 15.51 -0.74
CA LEU A 283 7.70 16.35 0.47
C LEU A 283 8.60 17.57 0.36
#